data_253c47758467cf6251c1ff6017bf7572
#
_entry.id   253c47758467cf6251c1ff6017bf7572
#
_cell.length_a   1.000
_cell.length_b   1.000
_cell.length_c   1.000
_cell.angle_alpha   90.00
_cell.angle_beta   90.00
_cell.angle_gamma   90.00
#
_symmetry.space_group_name_H-M   'P 1'
#
loop_
_entity.id
_entity.type
_entity.pdbx_description
1 polymer ?
#
loop_
_entity_poly.entity_id
_entity_poly.type
_entity_poly.pdbx_seq_one_letter_code
_entity_poly.pdbx_strand_id
1 'polypeptide(L)'
;LIGAEAGDVAIVPSVSYGMATAMANVPVAASQKIVTLADDFPSGILASRALAQRAEARVVTVARPGTGDWSAAILEAIDRDTALVVAPHTHWVCGTLFDLEAIGRRCRSVGAALVLDTTQSTGALPLDLAAVDPDYLVATSYKWLMGPYSLGFLYVAPRRQQGRPLEEAWIVRRNARDFRSLTDYDEGFAAGARRFDMGERANFALLPVAGAAIEQLLDWGVADVAETLGAKTAAIEARLLERDVTGQAGRAPHFLSVRFPGGLPDGIEERLAAADVHVSLRGERMRITPHLYNDEADAERLFSALWPN
;
A
#
# COMPACT_ATOMS: atom_id res chain seq x y z
N LEU A 1 -1.40 -1.67 -14.87
CA LEU A 1 -0.63 -0.85 -13.94
C LEU A 1 0.51 -1.64 -13.26
N ILE A 2 0.26 -2.85 -12.79
CA ILE A 2 1.24 -3.67 -12.04
C ILE A 2 1.73 -4.88 -12.84
N GLY A 3 1.30 -5.08 -14.07
CA GLY A 3 1.69 -6.23 -14.90
C GLY A 3 1.04 -7.57 -14.51
N ALA A 4 -0.03 -7.57 -13.72
CA ALA A 4 -0.78 -8.77 -13.38
C ALA A 4 -1.80 -9.14 -14.46
N GLU A 5 -2.10 -10.44 -14.59
CA GLU A 5 -3.23 -10.90 -15.37
C GLU A 5 -4.56 -10.57 -14.64
N ALA A 6 -5.62 -10.28 -15.39
CA ALA A 6 -6.91 -9.93 -14.82
C ALA A 6 -7.49 -11.05 -13.92
N GLY A 7 -7.13 -12.31 -14.19
CA GLY A 7 -7.53 -13.46 -13.38
C GLY A 7 -6.83 -13.54 -12.02
N ASP A 8 -5.72 -12.81 -11.84
CA ASP A 8 -4.92 -12.80 -10.61
C ASP A 8 -5.31 -11.69 -9.65
N VAL A 9 -6.34 -10.90 -10.00
CA VAL A 9 -6.78 -9.75 -9.19
C VAL A 9 -8.23 -9.93 -8.75
N ALA A 10 -8.46 -9.83 -7.46
CA ALA A 10 -9.77 -9.81 -6.83
C ALA A 10 -10.19 -8.38 -6.46
N ILE A 11 -11.50 -8.13 -6.46
CA ILE A 11 -12.12 -6.89 -6.01
C ILE A 11 -12.45 -7.02 -4.52
N VAL A 12 -11.91 -6.11 -3.72
CA VAL A 12 -12.08 -6.10 -2.26
C VAL A 12 -12.58 -4.74 -1.77
N PRO A 13 -13.28 -4.67 -0.63
CA PRO A 13 -13.83 -3.39 -0.16
C PRO A 13 -12.78 -2.49 0.52
N SER A 14 -11.65 -3.07 0.95
CA SER A 14 -10.63 -2.33 1.72
C SER A 14 -9.30 -3.09 1.79
N VAL A 15 -8.24 -2.38 2.17
CA VAL A 15 -6.95 -3.00 2.53
C VAL A 15 -7.10 -4.01 3.66
N SER A 16 -7.89 -3.69 4.69
CA SER A 16 -8.09 -4.60 5.82
C SER A 16 -8.72 -5.92 5.42
N TYR A 17 -9.64 -5.92 4.45
CA TYR A 17 -10.20 -7.15 3.87
C TYR A 17 -9.14 -7.94 3.11
N GLY A 18 -8.35 -7.29 2.25
CA GLY A 18 -7.27 -7.94 1.52
C GLY A 18 -6.20 -8.51 2.45
N MET A 19 -5.80 -7.77 3.49
CA MET A 19 -4.88 -8.25 4.52
C MET A 19 -5.45 -9.44 5.28
N ALA A 20 -6.72 -9.39 5.70
CA ALA A 20 -7.38 -10.50 6.37
C ALA A 20 -7.44 -11.75 5.47
N THR A 21 -7.72 -11.58 4.18
CA THR A 21 -7.69 -12.67 3.19
C THR A 21 -6.29 -13.31 3.12
N ALA A 22 -5.24 -12.51 3.00
CA ALA A 22 -3.87 -13.01 2.99
C ALA A 22 -3.53 -13.76 4.30
N MET A 23 -3.85 -13.17 5.47
CA MET A 23 -3.59 -13.77 6.78
C MET A 23 -4.40 -15.05 7.05
N ALA A 24 -5.53 -15.25 6.39
CA ALA A 24 -6.30 -16.48 6.47
C ALA A 24 -5.68 -17.62 5.63
N ASN A 25 -4.80 -17.28 4.69
CA ASN A 25 -4.27 -18.21 3.70
C ASN A 25 -2.74 -18.43 3.76
N VAL A 26 -2.04 -17.71 4.62
CA VAL A 26 -0.60 -17.93 4.86
C VAL A 26 -0.45 -18.86 6.07
N PRO A 27 0.11 -20.07 5.89
CA PRO A 27 0.37 -20.97 7.01
C PRO A 27 1.54 -20.42 7.85
N VAL A 28 1.35 -20.42 9.18
CA VAL A 28 2.36 -19.99 10.15
C VAL A 28 2.37 -21.01 11.28
N ALA A 29 3.54 -21.57 11.61
CA ALA A 29 3.72 -22.48 12.75
C ALA A 29 4.12 -21.71 14.03
N ALA A 30 3.84 -22.28 15.19
CA ALA A 30 4.15 -21.68 16.51
C ALA A 30 5.63 -21.31 16.70
N SER A 31 6.57 -22.07 16.09
CA SER A 31 8.00 -21.78 16.15
C SER A 31 8.46 -20.65 15.22
N GLN A 32 7.59 -20.19 14.32
CA GLN A 32 7.92 -19.20 13.29
C GLN A 32 7.62 -17.76 13.72
N LYS A 33 8.05 -16.82 12.90
CA LYS A 33 7.80 -15.41 13.10
C LYS A 33 7.16 -14.74 11.88
N ILE A 34 6.45 -13.67 12.18
CA ILE A 34 5.93 -12.71 11.21
C ILE A 34 6.73 -11.42 11.34
N VAL A 35 7.36 -10.97 10.26
CA VAL A 35 8.12 -9.71 10.22
C VAL A 35 7.20 -8.58 9.78
N THR A 36 7.16 -7.52 10.58
CA THR A 36 6.40 -6.29 10.32
C THR A 36 7.28 -5.07 10.60
N LEU A 37 6.78 -3.86 10.35
CA LEU A 37 7.49 -2.61 10.55
C LEU A 37 6.92 -1.79 11.68
N ALA A 38 7.76 -1.02 12.36
CA ALA A 38 7.31 0.00 13.29
C ALA A 38 6.59 1.13 12.53
N ASP A 39 5.59 1.69 13.18
CA ASP A 39 4.80 2.80 12.64
C ASP A 39 4.12 2.53 11.29
N ASP A 40 3.98 1.26 10.88
CA ASP A 40 3.30 0.92 9.64
C ASP A 40 1.78 1.00 9.77
N PHE A 41 1.07 0.97 8.63
CA PHE A 41 -0.38 1.17 8.62
C PHE A 41 -1.10 0.07 9.41
N PRO A 42 -2.04 0.44 10.30
CA PRO A 42 -2.63 -0.48 11.28
C PRO A 42 -3.24 -1.76 10.71
N SER A 43 -3.80 -1.72 9.48
CA SER A 43 -4.46 -2.90 8.89
C SER A 43 -3.52 -4.08 8.71
N GLY A 44 -2.28 -3.85 8.27
CA GLY A 44 -1.26 -4.90 8.14
C GLY A 44 -0.79 -5.40 9.50
N ILE A 45 -0.52 -4.49 10.43
CA ILE A 45 0.00 -4.79 11.77
C ILE A 45 -1.03 -5.58 12.60
N LEU A 46 -2.28 -5.11 12.65
CA LEU A 46 -3.32 -5.76 13.45
C LEU A 46 -3.68 -7.14 12.88
N ALA A 47 -3.75 -7.29 11.56
CA ALA A 47 -3.98 -8.57 10.93
C ALA A 47 -2.83 -9.57 11.21
N SER A 48 -1.58 -9.10 11.18
CA SER A 48 -0.38 -9.91 11.52
C SER A 48 -0.39 -10.36 12.97
N ARG A 49 -0.73 -9.47 13.90
CA ARG A 49 -0.84 -9.81 15.34
C ARG A 49 -1.95 -10.84 15.58
N ALA A 50 -3.11 -10.67 14.94
CA ALA A 50 -4.19 -11.63 15.05
C ALA A 50 -3.82 -13.02 14.48
N LEU A 51 -3.07 -13.08 13.38
CA LEU A 51 -2.54 -14.33 12.84
C LEU A 51 -1.53 -14.96 13.81
N ALA A 52 -0.57 -14.18 14.29
CA ALA A 52 0.45 -14.66 15.24
C ALA A 52 -0.19 -15.24 16.50
N GLN A 53 -1.22 -14.57 17.05
CA GLN A 53 -1.95 -15.05 18.22
C GLN A 53 -2.63 -16.40 17.96
N ARG A 54 -3.31 -16.55 16.81
CA ARG A 54 -3.96 -17.83 16.45
C ARG A 54 -2.98 -18.98 16.21
N ALA A 55 -1.80 -18.66 15.68
CA ALA A 55 -0.75 -19.62 15.36
C ALA A 55 0.24 -19.86 16.51
N GLU A 56 0.07 -19.17 17.64
CA GLU A 56 1.03 -19.14 18.75
C GLU A 56 2.46 -18.77 18.29
N ALA A 57 2.54 -17.96 17.23
CA ALA A 57 3.77 -17.47 16.62
C ALA A 57 4.15 -16.09 17.18
N ARG A 58 5.36 -15.65 16.90
CA ARG A 58 5.84 -14.32 17.33
C ARG A 58 5.78 -13.30 16.21
N VAL A 59 5.51 -12.04 16.57
CA VAL A 59 5.68 -10.90 15.67
C VAL A 59 7.01 -10.22 15.96
N VAL A 60 7.82 -10.03 14.92
CA VAL A 60 9.06 -9.24 14.98
C VAL A 60 8.80 -7.92 14.26
N THR A 61 8.77 -6.85 15.03
CA THR A 61 8.58 -5.50 14.50
C THR A 61 9.95 -4.87 14.26
N VAL A 62 10.32 -4.66 13.01
CA VAL A 62 11.55 -3.96 12.63
C VAL A 62 11.41 -2.50 13.07
N ALA A 63 12.28 -2.06 13.98
CA ALA A 63 12.31 -0.68 14.44
C ALA A 63 12.83 0.25 13.33
N ARG A 64 12.50 1.55 13.42
CA ARG A 64 13.04 2.55 12.51
C ARG A 64 14.58 2.57 12.62
N PRO A 65 15.30 2.25 11.54
CA PRO A 65 16.76 2.25 11.58
C PRO A 65 17.31 3.68 11.69
N GLY A 66 18.37 3.85 12.50
CA GLY A 66 19.05 5.14 12.66
C GLY A 66 19.67 5.67 11.35
N THR A 67 20.04 4.76 10.45
CA THR A 67 20.55 5.06 9.11
C THR A 67 19.45 5.54 8.14
N GLY A 68 18.17 5.26 8.45
CA GLY A 68 17.05 5.45 7.52
C GLY A 68 16.89 4.34 6.49
N ASP A 69 17.79 3.37 6.42
CA ASP A 69 17.74 2.25 5.47
C ASP A 69 16.84 1.12 6.01
N TRP A 70 15.56 1.27 5.77
CA TRP A 70 14.55 0.29 6.14
C TRP A 70 14.70 -1.05 5.39
N SER A 71 15.13 -1.00 4.13
CA SER A 71 15.28 -2.21 3.32
C SER A 71 16.34 -3.13 3.89
N ALA A 72 17.51 -2.58 4.27
CA ALA A 72 18.55 -3.33 4.94
C ALA A 72 18.06 -3.93 6.27
N ALA A 73 17.34 -3.14 7.09
CA ALA A 73 16.82 -3.60 8.37
C ALA A 73 15.79 -4.74 8.24
N ILE A 74 14.93 -4.69 7.21
CA ILE A 74 13.99 -5.79 6.91
C ILE A 74 14.75 -7.04 6.47
N LEU A 75 15.73 -6.90 5.57
CA LEU A 75 16.52 -8.01 5.05
C LEU A 75 17.27 -8.75 6.16
N GLU A 76 17.78 -8.02 7.16
CA GLU A 76 18.43 -8.58 8.35
C GLU A 76 17.44 -9.35 9.23
N ALA A 77 16.17 -8.87 9.32
CA ALA A 77 15.14 -9.52 10.13
C ALA A 77 14.61 -10.81 9.51
N ILE A 78 14.85 -11.06 8.21
CA ILE A 78 14.35 -12.24 7.50
C ILE A 78 15.35 -13.39 7.60
N ASP A 79 14.94 -14.51 8.23
CA ASP A 79 15.71 -15.74 8.37
C ASP A 79 14.86 -17.00 8.16
N ARG A 80 15.40 -18.17 8.46
CA ARG A 80 14.74 -19.46 8.25
C ARG A 80 13.48 -19.68 9.09
N ASP A 81 13.34 -18.93 10.19
CA ASP A 81 12.15 -18.98 11.05
C ASP A 81 11.06 -18.03 10.58
N THR A 82 11.30 -17.24 9.55
CA THR A 82 10.33 -16.29 9.00
C THR A 82 9.30 -17.02 8.15
N ALA A 83 8.02 -16.97 8.55
CA ALA A 83 6.90 -17.50 7.77
C ALA A 83 6.29 -16.44 6.85
N LEU A 84 6.30 -15.19 7.30
CA LEU A 84 5.60 -14.10 6.62
C LEU A 84 6.35 -12.79 6.84
N VAL A 85 6.43 -12.01 5.76
CA VAL A 85 6.83 -10.59 5.79
C VAL A 85 5.65 -9.75 5.31
N VAL A 86 5.28 -8.73 6.08
CA VAL A 86 4.29 -7.73 5.70
C VAL A 86 5.00 -6.39 5.57
N ALA A 87 4.98 -5.82 4.39
CA ALA A 87 5.69 -4.58 4.09
C ALA A 87 4.90 -3.69 3.12
N PRO A 88 5.05 -2.36 3.17
CA PRO A 88 4.56 -1.46 2.14
C PRO A 88 5.60 -1.30 1.02
N HIS A 89 5.19 -0.75 -0.13
CA HIS A 89 6.15 -0.24 -1.11
C HIS A 89 6.70 1.14 -0.70
N THR A 90 5.83 1.98 -0.12
CA THR A 90 6.19 3.29 0.43
C THR A 90 5.62 3.42 1.82
N HIS A 91 6.49 3.74 2.79
CA HIS A 91 6.07 3.88 4.19
C HIS A 91 5.14 5.09 4.38
N TRP A 92 3.95 4.87 4.89
CA TRP A 92 2.87 5.87 4.94
C TRP A 92 3.13 7.09 5.84
N VAL A 93 4.08 7.01 6.79
CA VAL A 93 4.47 8.13 7.67
C VAL A 93 5.63 8.91 7.08
N CYS A 94 6.71 8.23 6.70
CA CYS A 94 7.95 8.90 6.33
C CYS A 94 8.25 8.92 4.83
N GLY A 95 7.47 8.19 4.02
CA GLY A 95 7.66 8.18 2.57
C GLY A 95 8.85 7.33 2.09
N THR A 96 9.54 6.59 2.97
CA THR A 96 10.65 5.73 2.54
C THR A 96 10.18 4.73 1.50
N LEU A 97 10.96 4.60 0.43
CA LEU A 97 10.77 3.59 -0.62
C LEU A 97 11.52 2.32 -0.24
N PHE A 98 10.86 1.16 -0.37
CA PHE A 98 11.45 -0.14 -0.05
C PHE A 98 11.97 -0.84 -1.31
N ASP A 99 13.12 -1.51 -1.20
CA ASP A 99 13.63 -2.43 -2.22
C ASP A 99 12.84 -3.75 -2.16
N LEU A 100 11.65 -3.74 -2.77
CA LEU A 100 10.77 -4.89 -2.76
C LEU A 100 11.34 -6.09 -3.51
N GLU A 101 12.18 -5.86 -4.52
CA GLU A 101 12.83 -6.97 -5.24
C GLU A 101 13.82 -7.72 -4.34
N ALA A 102 14.66 -6.99 -3.60
CA ALA A 102 15.58 -7.62 -2.65
C ALA A 102 14.80 -8.35 -1.53
N ILE A 103 13.73 -7.73 -1.01
CA ILE A 103 12.86 -8.33 0.01
C ILE A 103 12.19 -9.60 -0.54
N GLY A 104 11.62 -9.54 -1.75
CA GLY A 104 10.99 -10.69 -2.40
C GLY A 104 11.99 -11.85 -2.61
N ARG A 105 13.18 -11.56 -3.15
CA ARG A 105 14.24 -12.57 -3.30
C ARG A 105 14.62 -13.19 -1.96
N ARG A 106 14.74 -12.38 -0.90
CA ARG A 106 15.07 -12.88 0.43
C ARG A 106 13.97 -13.75 1.01
N CYS A 107 12.70 -13.35 0.90
CA CYS A 107 11.55 -14.16 1.33
C CYS A 107 11.57 -15.53 0.64
N ARG A 108 11.70 -15.57 -0.68
CA ARG A 108 11.77 -16.84 -1.44
C ARG A 108 12.95 -17.72 -0.99
N SER A 109 14.10 -17.13 -0.70
CA SER A 109 15.30 -17.89 -0.29
C SER A 109 15.13 -18.64 1.03
N VAL A 110 14.19 -18.21 1.88
CA VAL A 110 13.91 -18.84 3.19
C VAL A 110 12.52 -19.51 3.24
N GLY A 111 11.74 -19.43 2.17
CA GLY A 111 10.39 -19.99 2.11
C GLY A 111 9.32 -19.14 2.81
N ALA A 112 9.61 -17.89 3.12
CA ALA A 112 8.65 -16.95 3.71
C ALA A 112 7.67 -16.41 2.65
N ALA A 113 6.40 -16.21 3.03
CA ALA A 113 5.45 -15.50 2.23
C ALA A 113 5.71 -13.98 2.28
N LEU A 114 5.40 -13.27 1.20
CA LEU A 114 5.45 -11.81 1.12
C LEU A 114 4.06 -11.23 0.85
N VAL A 115 3.57 -10.38 1.75
CA VAL A 115 2.31 -9.65 1.63
C VAL A 115 2.61 -8.16 1.60
N LEU A 116 2.14 -7.49 0.57
CA LEU A 116 2.41 -6.07 0.33
C LEU A 116 1.16 -5.20 0.48
N ASP A 117 1.31 -4.05 1.14
CA ASP A 117 0.38 -2.93 1.03
C ASP A 117 1.00 -1.86 0.12
N THR A 118 0.51 -1.77 -1.10
CA THR A 118 1.00 -0.79 -2.08
C THR A 118 0.07 0.42 -2.23
N THR A 119 -0.81 0.64 -1.27
CA THR A 119 -1.77 1.74 -1.26
C THR A 119 -1.12 3.12 -1.42
N GLN A 120 0.12 3.30 -0.97
CA GLN A 120 0.84 4.55 -1.09
C GLN A 120 1.69 4.67 -2.36
N SER A 121 1.60 3.71 -3.28
CA SER A 121 2.44 3.70 -4.49
C SER A 121 1.73 3.28 -5.76
N THR A 122 0.74 2.37 -5.70
CA THR A 122 0.03 1.91 -6.90
C THR A 122 -0.71 3.06 -7.57
N GLY A 123 -0.35 3.37 -8.80
CA GLY A 123 -0.80 4.52 -9.57
C GLY A 123 0.18 5.71 -9.58
N ALA A 124 1.10 5.79 -8.60
CA ALA A 124 2.12 6.84 -8.52
C ALA A 124 3.54 6.36 -8.80
N LEU A 125 3.81 5.07 -8.66
CA LEU A 125 5.12 4.46 -8.91
C LEU A 125 4.98 3.20 -9.76
N PRO A 126 5.88 2.97 -10.71
CA PRO A 126 6.01 1.68 -11.37
C PRO A 126 6.35 0.59 -10.34
N LEU A 127 5.82 -0.60 -10.59
CA LEU A 127 6.14 -1.81 -9.85
C LEU A 127 6.33 -2.96 -10.82
N ASP A 128 7.49 -3.60 -10.78
CA ASP A 128 7.71 -4.86 -11.50
C ASP A 128 7.25 -6.03 -10.62
N LEU A 129 5.99 -6.43 -10.82
CA LEU A 129 5.37 -7.51 -10.07
C LEU A 129 6.12 -8.83 -10.23
N ALA A 130 6.68 -9.10 -11.41
CA ALA A 130 7.41 -10.34 -11.68
C ALA A 130 8.75 -10.40 -10.95
N ALA A 131 9.48 -9.29 -10.89
CA ALA A 131 10.74 -9.19 -10.16
C ALA A 131 10.55 -9.31 -8.64
N VAL A 132 9.51 -8.68 -8.11
CA VAL A 132 9.15 -8.73 -6.68
C VAL A 132 8.59 -10.09 -6.30
N ASP A 133 7.68 -10.65 -7.12
CA ASP A 133 6.98 -11.94 -6.95
C ASP A 133 6.35 -12.10 -5.54
N PRO A 134 5.44 -11.18 -5.11
CA PRO A 134 4.77 -11.29 -3.84
C PRO A 134 3.71 -12.41 -3.86
N ASP A 135 3.34 -12.92 -2.67
CA ASP A 135 2.21 -13.85 -2.54
C ASP A 135 0.86 -13.13 -2.63
N TYR A 136 0.79 -11.95 -2.02
CA TYR A 136 -0.37 -11.08 -2.05
C TYR A 136 0.07 -9.61 -2.13
N LEU A 137 -0.69 -8.81 -2.87
CA LEU A 137 -0.52 -7.36 -2.92
C LEU A 137 -1.90 -6.70 -2.85
N VAL A 138 -2.06 -5.73 -1.98
CA VAL A 138 -3.32 -5.00 -1.84
C VAL A 138 -3.12 -3.49 -2.02
N ALA A 139 -4.08 -2.85 -2.68
CA ALA A 139 -4.14 -1.40 -2.81
C ALA A 139 -5.59 -0.92 -2.75
N THR A 140 -5.83 0.22 -2.09
CA THR A 140 -7.14 0.91 -2.18
C THR A 140 -7.23 1.73 -3.46
N SER A 141 -8.46 1.94 -3.95
CA SER A 141 -8.68 2.78 -5.13
C SER A 141 -8.62 4.29 -4.84
N TYR A 142 -8.99 4.74 -3.64
CA TYR A 142 -9.25 6.16 -3.34
C TYR A 142 -8.01 7.01 -3.02
N LYS A 143 -6.80 6.48 -3.21
CA LYS A 143 -5.56 7.25 -3.07
C LYS A 143 -4.94 7.48 -4.45
N TRP A 144 -3.77 6.94 -4.69
CA TRP A 144 -3.02 7.15 -5.93
C TRP A 144 -3.66 6.51 -7.17
N LEU A 145 -4.62 5.59 -6.99
CA LEU A 145 -5.46 5.10 -8.08
C LEU A 145 -6.62 6.05 -8.44
N MET A 146 -6.80 7.15 -7.70
CA MET A 146 -7.80 8.20 -7.94
C MET A 146 -9.24 7.71 -8.05
N GLY A 147 -9.51 6.50 -7.59
CA GLY A 147 -10.80 5.86 -7.63
C GLY A 147 -11.67 6.17 -6.40
N PRO A 148 -12.84 5.52 -6.29
CA PRO A 148 -13.79 5.77 -5.21
C PRO A 148 -13.37 5.10 -3.90
N TYR A 149 -13.91 5.59 -2.78
CA TYR A 149 -13.83 4.93 -1.48
C TYR A 149 -14.59 3.59 -1.49
N SER A 150 -14.30 2.70 -0.54
CA SER A 150 -14.92 1.37 -0.39
C SER A 150 -14.66 0.41 -1.56
N LEU A 151 -13.59 0.63 -2.31
CA LEU A 151 -13.12 -0.26 -3.36
C LEU A 151 -11.60 -0.39 -3.28
N GLY A 152 -11.09 -1.57 -3.56
CA GLY A 152 -9.68 -1.88 -3.65
C GLY A 152 -9.44 -3.14 -4.46
N PHE A 153 -8.19 -3.47 -4.66
CA PHE A 153 -7.74 -4.58 -5.46
C PHE A 153 -6.77 -5.44 -4.67
N LEU A 154 -6.95 -6.76 -4.78
CA LEU A 154 -6.08 -7.75 -4.17
C LEU A 154 -5.49 -8.62 -5.27
N TYR A 155 -4.21 -8.46 -5.55
CA TYR A 155 -3.46 -9.44 -6.32
C TYR A 155 -3.18 -10.68 -5.48
N VAL A 156 -3.38 -11.84 -6.07
CA VAL A 156 -3.10 -13.14 -5.46
C VAL A 156 -2.23 -13.95 -6.42
N ALA A 157 -1.02 -14.25 -6.01
CA ALA A 157 -0.11 -15.04 -6.84
C ALA A 157 -0.73 -16.39 -7.22
N PRO A 158 -0.51 -16.92 -8.45
CA PRO A 158 -1.08 -18.20 -8.91
C PRO A 158 -0.90 -19.33 -7.91
N ARG A 159 0.25 -19.39 -7.22
CA ARG A 159 0.55 -20.39 -6.17
C ARG A 159 -0.35 -20.29 -4.93
N ARG A 160 -1.08 -19.18 -4.73
CA ARG A 160 -1.98 -18.94 -3.59
C ARG A 160 -3.46 -18.98 -3.95
N GLN A 161 -3.80 -19.14 -5.22
CA GLN A 161 -5.19 -19.09 -5.71
C GLN A 161 -6.05 -20.31 -5.34
N GLN A 162 -5.48 -21.33 -4.69
CA GLN A 162 -6.25 -22.44 -4.13
C GLN A 162 -6.70 -22.21 -2.68
N GLY A 163 -6.46 -21.03 -2.15
CA GLY A 163 -6.87 -20.63 -0.80
C GLY A 163 -8.38 -20.49 -0.64
N ARG A 164 -8.81 -20.22 0.61
CA ARG A 164 -10.21 -20.02 0.97
C ARG A 164 -10.54 -18.53 1.04
N PRO A 165 -11.70 -18.09 0.48
CA PRO A 165 -12.19 -16.72 0.66
C PRO A 165 -12.59 -16.47 2.11
N LEU A 166 -12.74 -15.21 2.49
CA LEU A 166 -13.31 -14.81 3.78
C LEU A 166 -14.83 -15.00 3.81
N GLU A 167 -15.47 -14.86 2.67
CA GLU A 167 -16.92 -14.93 2.52
C GLU A 167 -17.31 -16.16 1.72
N GLU A 168 -18.35 -16.86 2.16
CA GLU A 168 -18.96 -17.96 1.42
C GLU A 168 -20.03 -17.42 0.43
N ALA A 169 -19.67 -16.38 -0.33
CA ALA A 169 -20.57 -15.71 -1.24
C ALA A 169 -20.92 -16.58 -2.46
N TRP A 170 -22.17 -16.50 -2.92
CA TRP A 170 -22.63 -17.23 -4.11
C TRP A 170 -21.88 -16.81 -5.38
N ILE A 171 -21.53 -15.50 -5.49
CA ILE A 171 -20.92 -14.89 -6.68
C ILE A 171 -19.48 -15.39 -6.97
N VAL A 172 -18.84 -15.99 -5.98
CA VAL A 172 -17.48 -16.57 -6.13
C VAL A 172 -17.51 -18.07 -6.43
N ARG A 173 -18.71 -18.67 -6.63
CA ARG A 173 -18.85 -20.09 -6.97
C ARG A 173 -18.73 -20.33 -8.47
N ARG A 174 -18.39 -21.57 -8.87
CA ARG A 174 -18.24 -21.95 -10.28
C ARG A 174 -19.53 -21.76 -11.10
N ASN A 175 -20.68 -22.05 -10.48
CA ASN A 175 -22.00 -21.95 -11.11
C ASN A 175 -22.62 -20.53 -10.99
N ALA A 176 -21.92 -19.53 -10.50
CA ALA A 176 -22.46 -18.18 -10.25
C ALA A 176 -23.08 -17.49 -11.48
N ARG A 177 -22.72 -17.91 -12.70
CA ARG A 177 -23.27 -17.36 -13.94
C ARG A 177 -24.61 -18.00 -14.36
N ASP A 178 -24.95 -19.14 -13.79
CA ASP A 178 -26.19 -19.84 -14.04
C ASP A 178 -27.15 -19.73 -12.84
N PHE A 179 -27.97 -18.70 -12.89
CA PHE A 179 -28.96 -18.44 -11.82
C PHE A 179 -29.95 -19.59 -11.61
N ARG A 180 -30.16 -20.47 -12.59
CA ARG A 180 -31.06 -21.60 -12.47
C ARG A 180 -30.48 -22.70 -11.59
N SER A 181 -29.17 -22.83 -11.58
CA SER A 181 -28.45 -23.86 -10.81
C SER A 181 -27.88 -23.36 -9.48
N LEU A 182 -28.18 -22.14 -9.04
CA LEU A 182 -27.67 -21.61 -7.77
C LEU A 182 -28.08 -22.42 -6.54
N THR A 183 -29.27 -23.06 -6.61
CA THR A 183 -29.77 -23.93 -5.52
C THR A 183 -29.13 -25.32 -5.50
N ASP A 184 -28.32 -25.67 -6.48
CA ASP A 184 -27.54 -26.91 -6.48
C ASP A 184 -26.34 -26.84 -5.51
N TYR A 185 -26.09 -25.67 -4.91
CA TYR A 185 -25.07 -25.39 -3.90
C TYR A 185 -23.68 -25.92 -4.27
N ASP A 186 -23.17 -25.55 -5.45
CA ASP A 186 -21.81 -25.90 -5.88
C ASP A 186 -20.78 -25.36 -4.88
N GLU A 187 -20.06 -26.26 -4.20
CA GLU A 187 -19.02 -25.89 -3.25
C GLU A 187 -17.72 -25.43 -3.92
N GLY A 188 -17.59 -25.64 -5.23
CA GLY A 188 -16.41 -25.22 -6.00
C GLY A 188 -16.35 -23.71 -6.19
N PHE A 189 -15.15 -23.16 -6.08
CA PHE A 189 -14.91 -21.73 -6.29
C PHE A 189 -14.60 -21.39 -7.76
N ALA A 190 -14.80 -20.14 -8.13
CA ALA A 190 -14.31 -19.57 -9.38
C ALA A 190 -12.78 -19.72 -9.48
N ALA A 191 -12.27 -19.81 -10.70
CA ALA A 191 -10.83 -19.90 -10.96
C ALA A 191 -10.11 -18.58 -10.63
N GLY A 192 -8.82 -18.71 -10.36
CA GLY A 192 -7.96 -17.56 -10.13
C GLY A 192 -8.26 -16.84 -8.81
N ALA A 193 -7.92 -15.56 -8.77
CA ALA A 193 -8.17 -14.69 -7.62
C ALA A 193 -9.66 -14.35 -7.44
N ARG A 194 -10.53 -14.63 -8.42
CA ARG A 194 -11.97 -14.34 -8.36
C ARG A 194 -12.67 -14.98 -7.18
N ARG A 195 -12.15 -16.09 -6.64
CA ARG A 195 -12.68 -16.69 -5.41
C ARG A 195 -12.57 -15.78 -4.18
N PHE A 196 -11.64 -14.81 -4.21
CA PHE A 196 -11.41 -13.85 -3.12
C PHE A 196 -12.15 -12.52 -3.32
N ASP A 197 -12.93 -12.38 -4.39
CA ASP A 197 -13.78 -11.20 -4.56
C ASP A 197 -14.72 -11.06 -3.35
N MET A 198 -14.94 -9.80 -2.92
CA MET A 198 -15.99 -9.53 -1.93
C MET A 198 -17.37 -9.92 -2.47
N GLY A 199 -18.30 -10.23 -1.57
CA GLY A 199 -19.71 -10.31 -1.90
C GLY A 199 -20.17 -9.00 -2.55
N GLU A 200 -21.12 -9.08 -3.49
CA GLU A 200 -21.64 -7.91 -4.23
C GLU A 200 -20.55 -7.07 -4.93
N ARG A 201 -19.50 -7.73 -5.42
CA ARG A 201 -18.38 -7.10 -6.15
C ARG A 201 -18.82 -6.28 -7.36
N ALA A 202 -20.00 -6.57 -7.91
CA ALA A 202 -20.56 -5.89 -9.09
C ALA A 202 -21.20 -4.55 -8.71
N ASN A 203 -20.46 -3.67 -8.05
CA ASN A 203 -20.93 -2.34 -7.69
C ASN A 203 -20.97 -1.44 -8.91
N PHE A 204 -22.17 -1.20 -9.42
CA PHE A 204 -22.42 -0.44 -10.66
C PHE A 204 -22.04 1.05 -10.56
N ALA A 205 -21.94 1.60 -9.36
CA ALA A 205 -21.50 2.98 -9.15
C ALA A 205 -19.98 3.09 -9.05
N LEU A 206 -19.34 2.21 -8.25
CA LEU A 206 -17.93 2.36 -7.93
C LEU A 206 -16.99 1.79 -9.02
N LEU A 207 -17.37 0.67 -9.65
CA LEU A 207 -16.51 0.03 -10.65
C LEU A 207 -16.26 0.89 -11.89
N PRO A 208 -17.27 1.54 -12.51
CA PRO A 208 -17.03 2.43 -13.64
C PRO A 208 -16.14 3.63 -13.27
N VAL A 209 -16.31 4.19 -12.07
CA VAL A 209 -15.46 5.31 -11.59
C VAL A 209 -14.01 4.85 -11.43
N ALA A 210 -13.80 3.68 -10.81
CA ALA A 210 -12.45 3.12 -10.67
C ALA A 210 -11.85 2.76 -12.04
N GLY A 211 -12.64 2.23 -12.98
CA GLY A 211 -12.22 1.94 -14.34
C GLY A 211 -11.71 3.20 -15.05
N ALA A 212 -12.51 4.26 -15.07
CA ALA A 212 -12.12 5.53 -15.67
C ALA A 212 -10.85 6.15 -15.04
N ALA A 213 -10.70 6.04 -13.72
CA ALA A 213 -9.51 6.51 -13.03
C ALA A 213 -8.26 5.71 -13.41
N ILE A 214 -8.37 4.38 -13.53
CA ILE A 214 -7.27 3.51 -13.95
C ILE A 214 -6.91 3.76 -15.42
N GLU A 215 -7.89 3.90 -16.31
CA GLU A 215 -7.67 4.26 -17.72
C GLU A 215 -6.91 5.60 -17.82
N GLN A 216 -7.31 6.60 -17.05
CA GLN A 216 -6.61 7.89 -17.00
C GLN A 216 -5.14 7.76 -16.56
N LEU A 217 -4.85 6.89 -15.57
CA LEU A 217 -3.47 6.62 -15.14
C LEU A 217 -2.65 5.87 -16.20
N LEU A 218 -3.29 4.98 -16.95
CA LEU A 218 -2.66 4.29 -18.08
C LEU A 218 -2.34 5.25 -19.21
N ASP A 219 -3.25 6.18 -19.52
CA ASP A 219 -3.06 7.21 -20.55
C ASP A 219 -1.93 8.17 -20.18
N TRP A 220 -1.82 8.55 -18.92
CA TRP A 220 -0.72 9.40 -18.44
C TRP A 220 0.60 8.68 -18.37
N GLY A 221 0.61 7.35 -18.18
CA GLY A 221 1.81 6.57 -17.92
C GLY A 221 2.30 6.72 -16.47
N VAL A 222 2.31 5.60 -15.70
CA VAL A 222 2.71 5.65 -14.26
C VAL A 222 4.16 6.11 -14.09
N ALA A 223 5.04 5.82 -15.05
CA ALA A 223 6.43 6.29 -15.01
C ALA A 223 6.51 7.82 -15.16
N ASP A 224 5.74 8.40 -16.07
CA ASP A 224 5.69 9.84 -16.31
C ASP A 224 5.05 10.58 -15.14
N VAL A 225 4.03 9.96 -14.52
CA VAL A 225 3.45 10.44 -13.24
C VAL A 225 4.53 10.48 -12.16
N ALA A 226 5.30 9.40 -11.99
CA ALA A 226 6.35 9.31 -10.98
C ALA A 226 7.45 10.36 -11.19
N GLU A 227 7.88 10.58 -12.43
CA GLU A 227 8.88 11.59 -12.80
C GLU A 227 8.36 13.00 -12.49
N THR A 228 7.15 13.33 -12.95
CA THR A 228 6.52 14.64 -12.72
C THR A 228 6.36 14.95 -11.23
N LEU A 229 5.85 13.99 -10.45
CA LEU A 229 5.68 14.16 -9.01
C LEU A 229 7.02 14.24 -8.29
N GLY A 230 8.03 13.51 -8.77
CA GLY A 230 9.40 13.59 -8.29
C GLY A 230 10.00 14.98 -8.47
N ALA A 231 9.83 15.58 -9.64
CA ALA A 231 10.29 16.95 -9.90
C ALA A 231 9.59 17.98 -8.99
N LYS A 232 8.26 17.88 -8.83
CA LYS A 232 7.50 18.76 -7.92
C LYS A 232 7.96 18.66 -6.47
N THR A 233 8.09 17.45 -5.95
CA THR A 233 8.52 17.24 -4.55
C THR A 233 9.98 17.65 -4.34
N ALA A 234 10.87 17.45 -5.32
CA ALA A 234 12.26 17.90 -5.26
C ALA A 234 12.37 19.42 -5.22
N ALA A 235 11.58 20.15 -6.03
CA ALA A 235 11.53 21.60 -6.00
C ALA A 235 11.06 22.15 -4.64
N ILE A 236 10.02 21.53 -4.05
CA ILE A 236 9.56 21.88 -2.72
C ILE A 236 10.62 21.58 -1.67
N GLU A 237 11.26 20.41 -1.72
CA GLU A 237 12.30 20.00 -0.78
C GLU A 237 13.52 20.93 -0.81
N ALA A 238 13.95 21.35 -1.99
CA ALA A 238 15.06 22.28 -2.15
C ALA A 238 14.84 23.61 -1.38
N ARG A 239 13.62 24.16 -1.47
CA ARG A 239 13.25 25.38 -0.74
C ARG A 239 13.11 25.15 0.77
N LEU A 240 12.65 24.00 1.20
CA LEU A 240 12.55 23.63 2.61
C LEU A 240 13.95 23.49 3.22
N LEU A 241 14.91 22.96 2.47
CA LEU A 241 16.31 22.81 2.92
C LEU A 241 16.98 24.15 3.20
N GLU A 242 16.61 25.24 2.52
CA GLU A 242 17.10 26.60 2.81
C GLU A 242 16.72 27.08 4.23
N ARG A 243 15.80 26.39 4.88
CA ARG A 243 15.32 26.65 6.25
C ARG A 243 15.58 25.47 7.20
N ASP A 244 16.56 24.63 6.89
CA ASP A 244 16.94 23.44 7.66
C ASP A 244 15.79 22.42 7.86
N VAL A 245 14.71 22.50 7.06
CA VAL A 245 13.62 21.51 7.06
C VAL A 245 14.03 20.36 6.16
N THR A 246 14.17 19.18 6.75
CA THR A 246 14.77 18.02 6.07
C THR A 246 13.76 16.95 5.71
N GLY A 247 13.85 16.45 4.48
CA GLY A 247 13.11 15.29 4.00
C GLY A 247 13.66 13.96 4.49
N GLN A 248 12.93 12.89 4.26
CA GLN A 248 13.39 11.53 4.53
C GLN A 248 14.36 11.07 3.42
N ALA A 249 15.54 10.63 3.81
CA ALA A 249 16.46 10.00 2.87
C ALA A 249 15.87 8.70 2.29
N GLY A 250 16.11 8.42 1.00
CA GLY A 250 15.59 7.24 0.33
C GLY A 250 14.05 7.22 0.20
N ARG A 251 13.43 8.40 0.13
CA ARG A 251 11.97 8.53 -0.05
C ARG A 251 11.52 8.20 -1.47
N ALA A 252 10.28 7.81 -1.58
CA ALA A 252 9.58 7.71 -2.86
C ALA A 252 9.45 9.11 -3.52
N PRO A 253 9.58 9.22 -4.85
CA PRO A 253 9.58 10.51 -5.53
C PRO A 253 8.30 11.33 -5.32
N HIS A 254 7.15 10.70 -5.28
CA HIS A 254 5.84 11.33 -5.11
C HIS A 254 5.49 11.72 -3.67
N PHE A 255 6.34 11.37 -2.69
CA PHE A 255 5.99 11.46 -1.27
C PHE A 255 7.09 12.18 -0.50
N LEU A 256 6.83 13.42 -0.09
CA LEU A 256 7.74 14.20 0.71
C LEU A 256 7.25 14.26 2.17
N SER A 257 8.05 13.72 3.09
CA SER A 257 7.78 13.78 4.52
C SER A 257 8.94 14.47 5.21
N VAL A 258 8.69 15.63 5.81
CA VAL A 258 9.72 16.50 6.36
C VAL A 258 9.65 16.63 7.87
N ARG A 259 10.78 17.00 8.47
CA ARG A 259 10.91 17.40 9.87
C ARG A 259 11.43 18.82 9.96
N PHE A 260 10.87 19.58 10.88
CA PHE A 260 11.30 20.93 11.20
C PHE A 260 12.33 20.91 12.33
N PRO A 261 13.33 21.79 12.31
CA PRO A 261 14.18 22.03 13.45
C PRO A 261 13.35 22.47 14.65
N GLY A 262 13.45 21.77 15.78
CA GLY A 262 12.65 22.09 16.98
C GLY A 262 11.20 21.62 16.97
N GLY A 263 10.77 20.86 15.95
CA GLY A 263 9.40 20.32 15.84
C GLY A 263 8.50 21.14 14.90
N LEU A 264 7.23 20.73 14.81
CA LEU A 264 6.25 21.46 13.99
C LEU A 264 6.05 22.88 14.55
N PRO A 265 6.02 23.92 13.67
CA PRO A 265 5.80 25.30 14.15
C PRO A 265 4.46 25.47 14.84
N ASP A 266 4.42 26.28 15.92
CA ASP A 266 3.19 26.60 16.63
C ASP A 266 2.14 27.22 15.69
N GLY A 267 0.88 26.83 15.82
CA GLY A 267 -0.23 27.34 15.02
C GLY A 267 -0.16 26.98 13.53
N ILE A 268 0.63 25.95 13.15
CA ILE A 268 0.79 25.59 11.74
C ILE A 268 -0.49 25.07 11.12
N GLU A 269 -1.31 24.35 11.87
CA GLU A 269 -2.58 23.78 11.35
C GLU A 269 -3.55 24.91 10.99
N GLU A 270 -3.68 25.93 11.83
CA GLU A 270 -4.55 27.07 11.59
C GLU A 270 -4.07 27.91 10.39
N ARG A 271 -2.74 28.12 10.26
CA ARG A 271 -2.17 28.85 9.11
C ARG A 271 -2.37 28.12 7.80
N LEU A 272 -2.14 26.81 7.79
CA LEU A 272 -2.39 25.98 6.60
C LEU A 272 -3.87 26.00 6.20
N ALA A 273 -4.77 25.85 7.19
CA ALA A 273 -6.21 25.90 6.93
C ALA A 273 -6.64 27.28 6.39
N ALA A 274 -6.13 28.38 6.96
CA ALA A 274 -6.41 29.75 6.52
C ALA A 274 -5.91 30.02 5.07
N ALA A 275 -4.83 29.34 4.67
CA ALA A 275 -4.27 29.42 3.33
C ALA A 275 -4.89 28.43 2.32
N ASP A 276 -5.90 27.65 2.74
CA ASP A 276 -6.46 26.55 1.93
C ASP A 276 -5.40 25.54 1.46
N VAL A 277 -4.45 25.19 2.36
CA VAL A 277 -3.37 24.25 2.10
C VAL A 277 -3.60 22.97 2.89
N HIS A 278 -3.83 21.88 2.18
CA HIS A 278 -4.14 20.58 2.75
C HIS A 278 -2.93 19.64 2.75
N VAL A 279 -2.28 19.49 3.90
CA VAL A 279 -1.20 18.54 4.13
C VAL A 279 -1.55 17.62 5.30
N SER A 280 -0.78 16.56 5.50
CA SER A 280 -1.02 15.67 6.65
C SER A 280 0.08 15.81 7.68
N LEU A 281 -0.29 16.03 8.94
CA LEU A 281 0.63 15.96 10.06
C LEU A 281 0.61 14.56 10.67
N ARG A 282 1.80 13.99 10.95
CA ARG A 282 1.95 12.65 11.53
C ARG A 282 3.08 12.68 12.57
N GLY A 283 2.71 12.79 13.86
CA GLY A 283 3.67 13.08 14.92
C GLY A 283 4.43 14.38 14.61
N GLU A 284 5.74 14.34 14.59
CA GLU A 284 6.62 15.49 14.31
C GLU A 284 6.86 15.75 12.82
N ARG A 285 6.14 15.05 11.93
CA ARG A 285 6.35 15.15 10.49
C ARG A 285 5.19 15.80 9.77
N MET A 286 5.51 16.63 8.79
CA MET A 286 4.58 17.12 7.80
C MET A 286 4.75 16.30 6.51
N ARG A 287 3.65 15.79 5.98
CA ARG A 287 3.60 15.07 4.70
C ARG A 287 3.04 15.98 3.62
N ILE A 288 3.82 16.17 2.58
CA ILE A 288 3.50 16.98 1.40
C ILE A 288 3.45 16.01 0.23
N THR A 289 2.28 15.82 -0.33
CA THR A 289 2.01 14.83 -1.38
C THR A 289 1.25 15.48 -2.54
N PRO A 290 1.94 16.33 -3.35
CA PRO A 290 1.31 16.97 -4.48
C PRO A 290 0.91 15.94 -5.54
N HIS A 291 -0.05 16.29 -6.36
CA HIS A 291 -0.44 15.53 -7.55
C HIS A 291 -0.21 16.35 -8.82
N LEU A 292 -0.54 15.80 -9.99
CA LEU A 292 -0.31 16.45 -11.28
C LEU A 292 -1.00 17.81 -11.41
N TYR A 293 -2.16 17.99 -10.76
CA TYR A 293 -2.95 19.23 -10.78
C TYR A 293 -2.38 20.37 -9.92
N ASN A 294 -1.44 20.07 -8.99
CA ASN A 294 -0.82 21.12 -8.20
C ASN A 294 0.23 21.88 -9.05
N ASP A 295 0.26 23.17 -8.91
CA ASP A 295 1.17 24.07 -9.63
C ASP A 295 2.11 24.85 -8.68
N GLU A 296 2.86 25.79 -9.24
CA GLU A 296 3.79 26.63 -8.47
C GLU A 296 3.04 27.56 -7.49
N ALA A 297 1.84 28.04 -7.83
CA ALA A 297 1.04 28.85 -6.94
C ALA A 297 0.60 28.09 -5.68
N ASP A 298 0.33 26.79 -5.81
CA ASP A 298 0.06 25.93 -4.67
C ASP A 298 1.28 25.82 -3.73
N ALA A 299 2.47 25.66 -4.32
CA ALA A 299 3.71 25.64 -3.57
C ALA A 299 3.96 27.00 -2.87
N GLU A 300 3.73 28.12 -3.53
CA GLU A 300 3.85 29.45 -2.93
C GLU A 300 2.88 29.63 -1.75
N ARG A 301 1.63 29.17 -1.87
CA ARG A 301 0.67 29.17 -0.75
C ARG A 301 1.17 28.37 0.44
N LEU A 302 1.73 27.19 0.20
CA LEU A 302 2.34 26.38 1.23
C LEU A 302 3.45 27.14 1.95
N PHE A 303 4.40 27.72 1.22
CA PHE A 303 5.53 28.45 1.81
C PHE A 303 5.08 29.71 2.56
N SER A 304 4.09 30.44 2.06
CA SER A 304 3.50 31.59 2.76
C SER A 304 2.82 31.21 4.07
N ALA A 305 2.17 30.03 4.12
CA ALA A 305 1.58 29.51 5.36
C ALA A 305 2.65 29.02 6.36
N LEU A 306 3.76 28.43 5.86
CA LEU A 306 4.86 27.97 6.70
C LEU A 306 5.61 29.16 7.35
N TRP A 307 5.88 30.21 6.56
CA TRP A 307 6.64 31.38 6.98
C TRP A 307 5.93 32.68 6.55
N PRO A 308 4.91 33.11 7.34
CA PRO A 308 4.25 34.39 7.10
C PRO A 308 5.26 35.53 7.25
N ASN A 309 5.18 36.51 6.34
CA ASN A 309 6.02 37.73 6.36
C ASN A 309 5.82 38.57 7.62
#